data_0f6335b9fa1499cfcad370d29ac56a4d
#
_entry.id   0f6335b9fa1499cfcad370d29ac56a4d
#
_cell.length_a   1.000
_cell.length_b   1.000
_cell.length_c   1.000
_cell.angle_alpha   90.00
_cell.angle_beta   90.00
_cell.angle_gamma   90.00
#
_symmetry.space_group_name_H-M   'P 1'
#
loop_
_entity.id
_entity.type
_entity.pdbx_description
1 polymer ?
#
loop_
_entity_poly.entity_id
_entity_poly.type
_entity_poly.pdbx_seq_one_letter_code
_entity_poly.pdbx_strand_id
1 'polypeptide(L)'
;MKKLILLVLAVCCLGISAVGNAQDQRLRIASTTSTDNTGLFAVLNPPFEKLFNCHVDVIAQGTGKALKTGEMGDCDVVFVHSRPAEDSFVEAGYGVNRRDVMYNDFVILGPKEDPAGIRGLKDATESLQRIANSKAPFVSRGDDSGTHKKENAIWKKAGLSPKDRWYLEAGQGMGAVLQIANEKRAYTLSDRGTYLAHRSRIDLDVLTDGDPLLFNPYGIIAVNPAKHPTVNYALAMAYIGWVTSPEGQKIIREFGKDKFGQALFIPVAIP
;
A
#
# COMPACT_ATOMS: atom_id res chain seq x y z
N MET A 1 -12.06 5.44 -88.11
CA MET A 1 -11.99 4.22 -87.24
C MET A 1 -11.07 4.56 -86.08
N LYS A 2 -11.66 4.99 -84.97
CA LYS A 2 -10.92 5.43 -83.77
C LYS A 2 -10.96 4.29 -82.77
N LYS A 3 -9.78 3.70 -82.43
CA LYS A 3 -9.65 2.69 -81.38
C LYS A 3 -9.64 3.35 -80.02
N LEU A 4 -10.66 3.04 -79.23
CA LEU A 4 -10.79 3.46 -77.82
C LEU A 4 -9.96 2.49 -76.98
N ILE A 5 -8.87 2.99 -76.38
CA ILE A 5 -8.05 2.22 -75.42
C ILE A 5 -8.64 2.50 -74.04
N LEU A 6 -9.24 1.44 -73.46
CA LEU A 6 -9.76 1.47 -72.10
C LEU A 6 -8.58 1.18 -71.13
N LEU A 7 -8.13 2.18 -70.40
CA LEU A 7 -7.11 2.04 -69.36
C LEU A 7 -7.80 1.63 -68.03
N VAL A 8 -7.70 0.38 -67.66
CA VAL A 8 -8.17 -0.11 -66.38
C VAL A 8 -7.10 0.19 -65.32
N LEU A 9 -7.36 1.21 -64.51
CA LEU A 9 -6.51 1.50 -63.32
C LEU A 9 -6.86 0.52 -62.21
N ALA A 10 -6.03 -0.51 -62.03
CA ALA A 10 -6.10 -1.37 -60.87
C ALA A 10 -5.50 -0.61 -59.66
N VAL A 11 -6.37 -0.06 -58.82
CA VAL A 11 -5.97 0.48 -57.51
C VAL A 11 -5.67 -0.73 -56.59
N CYS A 12 -4.40 -1.13 -56.47
CA CYS A 12 -3.94 -2.01 -55.42
C CYS A 12 -3.99 -1.24 -54.11
N CYS A 13 -5.07 -1.41 -53.35
CA CYS A 13 -5.07 -1.10 -51.92
C CYS A 13 -4.11 -2.00 -51.19
N LEU A 14 -2.84 -1.61 -51.13
CA LEU A 14 -1.87 -2.16 -50.16
C LEU A 14 -2.35 -1.80 -48.78
N GLY A 15 -3.15 -2.67 -48.17
CA GLY A 15 -3.42 -2.64 -46.74
C GLY A 15 -2.11 -2.86 -46.01
N ILE A 16 -1.43 -1.77 -45.65
CA ILE A 16 -0.36 -1.79 -44.69
C ILE A 16 -1.03 -2.13 -43.35
N SER A 17 -1.15 -3.43 -43.07
CA SER A 17 -1.35 -3.88 -41.71
C SER A 17 -0.11 -3.45 -40.95
N ALA A 18 -0.18 -2.30 -40.29
CA ALA A 18 0.77 -1.95 -39.27
C ALA A 18 0.61 -3.02 -38.17
N VAL A 19 1.36 -4.09 -38.29
CA VAL A 19 1.68 -4.97 -37.17
C VAL A 19 2.53 -4.08 -36.24
N GLY A 20 1.83 -3.25 -35.46
CA GLY A 20 2.45 -2.58 -34.34
C GLY A 20 3.05 -3.71 -33.51
N ASN A 21 4.37 -3.78 -33.42
CA ASN A 21 5.02 -4.54 -32.36
C ASN A 21 4.33 -4.07 -31.09
N ALA A 22 3.50 -4.91 -30.50
CA ALA A 22 2.98 -4.70 -29.17
C ALA A 22 4.20 -4.72 -28.27
N GLN A 23 4.84 -3.57 -28.11
CA GLN A 23 5.92 -3.39 -27.16
C GLN A 23 5.31 -3.81 -25.83
N ASP A 24 5.91 -4.77 -25.17
CA ASP A 24 5.47 -5.28 -23.88
C ASP A 24 5.36 -4.10 -22.92
N GLN A 25 4.13 -3.62 -22.74
CA GLN A 25 3.89 -2.38 -21.98
C GLN A 25 4.17 -2.67 -20.51
N ARG A 26 4.97 -1.82 -19.87
CA ARG A 26 5.26 -1.93 -18.46
C ARG A 26 4.61 -0.82 -17.67
N LEU A 27 4.06 -1.20 -16.52
CA LEU A 27 3.55 -0.28 -15.50
C LEU A 27 4.43 -0.43 -14.24
N ARG A 28 5.05 0.64 -13.81
CA ARG A 28 5.87 0.66 -12.59
C ARG A 28 5.06 1.25 -11.44
N ILE A 29 4.87 0.49 -10.38
CA ILE A 29 4.12 0.88 -9.17
C ILE A 29 5.08 1.01 -8.01
N ALA A 30 5.28 2.21 -7.48
CA ALA A 30 5.95 2.39 -6.20
C ALA A 30 4.96 2.18 -5.04
N SER A 31 5.24 1.20 -4.19
CA SER A 31 4.38 0.86 -3.06
C SER A 31 5.18 0.58 -1.79
N THR A 32 4.48 0.17 -0.72
CA THR A 32 5.14 -0.14 0.55
C THR A 32 5.48 -1.62 0.68
N THR A 33 6.59 -1.91 1.37
CA THR A 33 6.97 -3.29 1.69
C THR A 33 5.91 -4.00 2.52
N SER A 34 5.19 -3.28 3.39
CA SER A 34 4.09 -3.86 4.15
C SER A 34 2.92 -4.28 3.25
N THR A 35 2.57 -3.50 2.24
CA THR A 35 1.53 -3.86 1.27
C THR A 35 1.96 -5.06 0.42
N ASP A 36 3.17 -5.04 -0.11
CA ASP A 36 3.71 -6.11 -0.94
C ASP A 36 3.80 -7.44 -0.17
N ASN A 37 4.29 -7.40 1.07
CA ASN A 37 4.39 -8.57 1.95
C ASN A 37 3.05 -9.24 2.29
N THR A 38 1.92 -8.55 2.14
CA THR A 38 0.60 -9.20 2.27
C THR A 38 0.34 -10.20 1.16
N GLY A 39 0.93 -10.01 -0.02
CA GLY A 39 0.68 -10.77 -1.24
C GLY A 39 -0.50 -10.24 -2.06
N LEU A 40 -1.06 -9.05 -1.75
CA LEU A 40 -2.20 -8.48 -2.47
C LEU A 40 -1.90 -8.31 -3.96
N PHE A 41 -0.72 -7.78 -4.31
CA PHE A 41 -0.35 -7.55 -5.71
C PHE A 41 -0.28 -8.84 -6.53
N ALA A 42 0.07 -9.97 -5.90
CA ALA A 42 0.13 -11.27 -6.58
C ALA A 42 -1.26 -11.78 -7.05
N VAL A 43 -2.35 -11.25 -6.49
CA VAL A 43 -3.71 -11.59 -6.92
C VAL A 43 -4.40 -10.44 -7.66
N LEU A 44 -4.00 -9.20 -7.41
CA LEU A 44 -4.60 -8.01 -8.01
C LEU A 44 -4.05 -7.73 -9.42
N ASN A 45 -2.73 -7.92 -9.64
CA ASN A 45 -2.07 -7.55 -10.89
C ASN A 45 -2.31 -8.51 -12.06
N PRO A 46 -2.29 -9.86 -11.92
CA PRO A 46 -2.38 -10.76 -13.07
C PRO A 46 -3.64 -10.59 -13.93
N PRO A 47 -4.85 -10.34 -13.38
CA PRO A 47 -6.02 -10.06 -14.21
C PRO A 47 -5.89 -8.76 -15.00
N PHE A 48 -5.27 -7.72 -14.42
CA PHE A 48 -4.98 -6.46 -15.11
C PHE A 48 -3.97 -6.66 -16.24
N GLU A 49 -2.87 -7.35 -15.97
CA GLU A 49 -1.82 -7.64 -16.95
C GLU A 49 -2.40 -8.37 -18.18
N LYS A 50 -3.27 -9.35 -17.94
CA LYS A 50 -3.98 -10.07 -19.00
C LYS A 50 -4.92 -9.17 -19.80
N LEU A 51 -5.66 -8.28 -19.11
CA LEU A 51 -6.65 -7.39 -19.75
C LEU A 51 -5.99 -6.34 -20.63
N PHE A 52 -4.86 -5.80 -20.21
CA PHE A 52 -4.17 -4.69 -20.89
C PHE A 52 -2.93 -5.14 -21.67
N ASN A 53 -2.64 -6.45 -21.72
CA ASN A 53 -1.45 -7.01 -22.36
C ASN A 53 -0.18 -6.25 -21.96
N CYS A 54 0.07 -6.17 -20.65
CA CYS A 54 1.18 -5.43 -20.06
C CYS A 54 1.80 -6.24 -18.92
N HIS A 55 2.92 -5.74 -18.38
CA HIS A 55 3.55 -6.26 -17.19
C HIS A 55 3.56 -5.20 -16.08
N VAL A 56 3.28 -5.60 -14.82
CA VAL A 56 3.27 -4.72 -13.67
C VAL A 56 4.48 -4.99 -12.79
N ASP A 57 5.38 -4.01 -12.71
CA ASP A 57 6.56 -4.05 -11.83
C ASP A 57 6.24 -3.33 -10.52
N VAL A 58 6.32 -4.03 -9.40
CA VAL A 58 6.11 -3.44 -8.06
C VAL A 58 7.46 -3.12 -7.41
N ILE A 59 7.67 -1.84 -7.10
CA ILE A 59 8.85 -1.31 -6.39
C ILE A 59 8.45 -1.14 -4.92
N ALA A 60 8.67 -2.20 -4.12
CA ALA A 60 8.29 -2.23 -2.70
C ALA A 60 9.36 -1.58 -1.81
N GLN A 61 9.00 -0.51 -1.09
CA GLN A 61 9.91 0.26 -0.24
C GLN A 61 9.15 0.97 0.90
N GLY A 62 9.81 1.82 1.70
CA GLY A 62 9.08 2.63 2.70
C GLY A 62 8.28 3.75 2.03
N THR A 63 7.16 4.21 2.65
CA THR A 63 6.28 5.25 2.09
C THR A 63 7.02 6.49 1.58
N GLY A 64 7.96 7.02 2.36
CA GLY A 64 8.73 8.21 1.94
C GLY A 64 9.57 7.96 0.70
N LYS A 65 10.19 6.78 0.58
CA LYS A 65 10.96 6.38 -0.61
C LYS A 65 10.04 6.16 -1.82
N ALA A 66 8.87 5.54 -1.63
CA ALA A 66 7.88 5.33 -2.70
C ALA A 66 7.40 6.66 -3.30
N LEU A 67 7.07 7.64 -2.45
CA LEU A 67 6.73 8.99 -2.89
C LEU A 67 7.90 9.66 -3.60
N LYS A 68 9.13 9.48 -3.08
CA LYS A 68 10.34 10.04 -3.72
C LYS A 68 10.60 9.43 -5.10
N THR A 69 10.35 8.13 -5.27
CA THR A 69 10.39 7.45 -6.59
C THR A 69 9.40 8.11 -7.58
N GLY A 70 8.17 8.43 -7.09
CA GLY A 70 7.20 9.18 -7.88
C GLY A 70 7.61 10.62 -8.18
N GLU A 71 8.23 11.33 -7.22
CA GLU A 71 8.78 12.68 -7.43
C GLU A 71 9.87 12.72 -8.52
N MET A 72 10.64 11.65 -8.66
CA MET A 72 11.68 11.54 -9.68
C MET A 72 11.17 11.06 -11.04
N GLY A 73 9.90 10.59 -11.13
CA GLY A 73 9.33 10.02 -12.34
C GLY A 73 9.82 8.59 -12.64
N ASP A 74 10.38 7.90 -11.64
CA ASP A 74 10.92 6.55 -11.77
C ASP A 74 9.82 5.47 -11.64
N CYS A 75 8.58 5.87 -11.36
CA CYS A 75 7.38 5.01 -11.44
C CYS A 75 6.23 5.76 -12.13
N ASP A 76 5.18 5.03 -12.49
CA ASP A 76 4.00 5.54 -13.15
C ASP A 76 2.85 5.76 -12.17
N VAL A 77 2.83 4.96 -11.10
CA VAL A 77 1.81 4.97 -10.03
C VAL A 77 2.50 4.91 -8.66
N VAL A 78 1.96 5.65 -7.72
CA VAL A 78 2.26 5.52 -6.28
C VAL A 78 1.04 4.93 -5.59
N PHE A 79 1.22 3.82 -4.84
CA PHE A 79 0.18 3.14 -4.10
C PHE A 79 0.62 2.94 -2.64
N VAL A 80 0.20 3.84 -1.76
CA VAL A 80 0.68 3.95 -0.37
C VAL A 80 -0.44 4.20 0.62
N HIS A 81 -0.12 4.34 1.92
CA HIS A 81 -1.10 4.48 3.00
C HIS A 81 -0.65 5.52 4.04
N SER A 82 -0.32 6.72 3.58
CA SER A 82 -0.02 7.87 4.46
C SER A 82 -0.69 9.12 3.91
N ARG A 83 -1.97 9.32 4.22
CA ARG A 83 -2.80 10.40 3.67
C ARG A 83 -2.12 11.77 3.72
N PRO A 84 -1.49 12.23 4.82
CA PRO A 84 -0.83 13.52 4.84
C PRO A 84 0.34 13.62 3.84
N ALA A 85 1.11 12.53 3.68
CA ALA A 85 2.22 12.50 2.73
C ALA A 85 1.73 12.42 1.27
N GLU A 86 0.62 11.73 1.02
CA GLU A 86 -0.05 11.66 -0.28
C GLU A 86 -0.58 13.05 -0.69
N ASP A 87 -1.23 13.75 0.23
CA ASP A 87 -1.76 15.11 -0.01
C ASP A 87 -0.61 16.08 -0.33
N SER A 88 0.50 16.05 0.43
CA SER A 88 1.68 16.87 0.14
C SER A 88 2.30 16.56 -1.24
N PHE A 89 2.31 15.30 -1.65
CA PHE A 89 2.80 14.87 -2.97
C PHE A 89 1.93 15.43 -4.11
N VAL A 90 0.61 15.44 -3.93
CA VAL A 90 -0.35 15.99 -4.90
C VAL A 90 -0.28 17.52 -4.91
N GLU A 91 -0.24 18.18 -3.75
CA GLU A 91 -0.13 19.65 -3.61
C GLU A 91 1.15 20.18 -4.23
N ALA A 92 2.26 19.46 -4.11
CA ALA A 92 3.53 19.78 -4.79
C ALA A 92 3.48 19.53 -6.31
N GLY A 93 2.36 19.00 -6.82
CA GLY A 93 2.12 18.78 -8.25
C GLY A 93 2.85 17.56 -8.83
N TYR A 94 3.41 16.68 -8.00
CA TYR A 94 4.06 15.44 -8.47
C TYR A 94 3.06 14.33 -8.79
N GLY A 95 1.88 14.36 -8.17
CA GLY A 95 0.82 13.39 -8.35
C GLY A 95 -0.48 14.02 -8.83
N VAL A 96 -1.26 13.24 -9.57
CA VAL A 96 -2.62 13.62 -10.03
C VAL A 96 -3.59 12.45 -9.85
N ASN A 97 -4.89 12.75 -9.87
CA ASN A 97 -5.96 11.72 -9.84
C ASN A 97 -5.86 10.74 -8.67
N ARG A 98 -5.52 11.23 -7.49
CA ARG A 98 -5.57 10.44 -6.26
C ARG A 98 -6.96 9.84 -6.05
N ARG A 99 -7.02 8.54 -5.73
CA ARG A 99 -8.25 7.81 -5.33
C ARG A 99 -8.02 7.07 -4.02
N ASP A 100 -9.05 7.00 -3.20
CA ASP A 100 -9.10 6.04 -2.11
C ASP A 100 -9.39 4.64 -2.68
N VAL A 101 -8.72 3.62 -2.17
CA VAL A 101 -8.82 2.24 -2.69
C VAL A 101 -9.42 1.31 -1.67
N MET A 102 -8.86 1.29 -0.49
CA MET A 102 -9.18 0.36 0.58
C MET A 102 -8.66 0.90 1.90
N TYR A 103 -9.03 0.26 2.99
CA TYR A 103 -8.38 0.46 4.28
C TYR A 103 -8.15 -0.87 4.99
N ASN A 104 -7.19 -0.91 5.88
CA ASN A 104 -7.13 -1.79 7.02
C ASN A 104 -6.94 -0.93 8.28
N ASP A 105 -6.69 -1.55 9.41
CA ASP A 105 -6.37 -0.85 10.63
C ASP A 105 -4.96 -1.21 11.12
N PHE A 106 -4.42 -0.34 11.95
CA PHE A 106 -3.35 -0.68 12.86
C PHE A 106 -3.93 -1.34 14.10
N VAL A 107 -3.12 -2.15 14.75
CA VAL A 107 -3.42 -2.81 16.00
C VAL A 107 -2.25 -2.65 16.97
N ILE A 108 -2.54 -2.49 18.26
CA ILE A 108 -1.51 -2.58 19.28
C ILE A 108 -1.47 -4.02 19.76
N LEU A 109 -0.33 -4.63 19.52
CA LEU A 109 -0.03 -6.01 19.90
C LEU A 109 0.76 -6.04 21.20
N GLY A 110 0.66 -7.13 21.92
CA GLY A 110 1.46 -7.36 23.12
C GLY A 110 1.41 -8.80 23.58
N PRO A 111 2.16 -9.12 24.62
CA PRO A 111 2.19 -10.47 25.21
C PRO A 111 0.83 -10.81 25.83
N LYS A 112 0.53 -12.10 25.91
CA LYS A 112 -0.75 -12.61 26.46
C LYS A 112 -1.00 -12.18 27.90
N GLU A 113 0.05 -11.97 28.66
CA GLU A 113 0.01 -11.56 30.07
C GLU A 113 -0.41 -10.10 30.26
N ASP A 114 -0.23 -9.28 29.22
CA ASP A 114 -0.64 -7.88 29.18
C ASP A 114 -0.27 -7.07 30.46
N PRO A 115 1.02 -6.93 30.78
CA PRO A 115 1.44 -6.27 32.02
C PRO A 115 1.01 -4.79 32.12
N ALA A 116 0.68 -4.12 31.01
CA ALA A 116 0.16 -2.76 30.99
C ALA A 116 -1.37 -2.69 31.12
N GLY A 117 -2.08 -3.82 31.03
CA GLY A 117 -3.54 -3.89 31.18
C GLY A 117 -4.30 -3.12 30.08
N ILE A 118 -3.90 -3.31 28.81
CA ILE A 118 -4.53 -2.61 27.67
C ILE A 118 -5.52 -3.47 26.89
N ARG A 119 -5.66 -4.75 27.25
CA ARG A 119 -6.55 -5.68 26.54
C ARG A 119 -7.98 -5.20 26.52
N GLY A 120 -8.53 -5.09 25.31
CA GLY A 120 -9.91 -4.68 25.08
C GLY A 120 -10.14 -3.17 25.07
N LEU A 121 -9.11 -2.34 25.30
CA LEU A 121 -9.23 -0.90 25.15
C LEU A 121 -9.54 -0.54 23.70
N LYS A 122 -10.35 0.53 23.54
CA LYS A 122 -10.72 1.10 22.24
C LYS A 122 -10.13 2.51 22.05
N ASP A 123 -9.19 2.90 22.91
CA ASP A 123 -8.45 4.15 22.86
C ASP A 123 -6.95 3.83 22.77
N ALA A 124 -6.37 4.09 21.60
CA ALA A 124 -4.96 3.86 21.35
C ALA A 124 -4.06 4.79 22.16
N THR A 125 -4.53 6.01 22.45
CA THR A 125 -3.81 7.00 23.26
C THR A 125 -3.68 6.53 24.71
N GLU A 126 -4.80 6.07 25.29
CA GLU A 126 -4.82 5.49 26.64
C GLU A 126 -3.94 4.26 26.72
N SER A 127 -4.00 3.38 25.69
CA SER A 127 -3.17 2.16 25.63
C SER A 127 -1.69 2.50 25.69
N LEU A 128 -1.23 3.46 24.88
CA LEU A 128 0.16 3.89 24.89
C LEU A 128 0.55 4.56 26.21
N GLN A 129 -0.33 5.35 26.83
CA GLN A 129 -0.09 5.92 28.16
C GLN A 129 0.11 4.83 29.22
N ARG A 130 -0.72 3.80 29.23
CA ARG A 130 -0.59 2.67 30.17
C ARG A 130 0.71 1.91 29.96
N ILE A 131 1.12 1.65 28.72
CA ILE A 131 2.40 1.02 28.38
C ILE A 131 3.56 1.86 28.91
N ALA A 132 3.56 3.17 28.66
CA ALA A 132 4.59 4.08 29.14
C ALA A 132 4.65 4.15 30.68
N ASN A 133 3.51 4.23 31.37
CA ASN A 133 3.42 4.29 32.81
C ASN A 133 3.93 2.98 33.48
N SER A 134 3.65 1.84 32.88
CA SER A 134 4.14 0.54 33.36
C SER A 134 5.61 0.30 33.02
N LYS A 135 6.20 1.11 32.12
CA LYS A 135 7.52 0.91 31.53
C LYS A 135 7.69 -0.49 30.89
N ALA A 136 6.58 -1.08 30.45
CA ALA A 136 6.60 -2.36 29.77
C ALA A 136 7.32 -2.21 28.42
N PRO A 137 8.10 -3.21 27.99
CA PRO A 137 8.86 -3.13 26.75
C PRO A 137 7.97 -2.81 25.55
N PHE A 138 8.39 -1.86 24.72
CA PHE A 138 7.75 -1.50 23.46
C PHE A 138 8.79 -1.52 22.33
N VAL A 139 8.47 -2.16 21.22
CA VAL A 139 9.32 -2.19 20.02
C VAL A 139 8.69 -1.36 18.92
N SER A 140 9.36 -0.28 18.59
CA SER A 140 9.03 0.59 17.47
C SER A 140 9.73 0.15 16.19
N ARG A 141 9.16 0.47 15.05
CA ARG A 141 9.84 0.30 13.77
C ARG A 141 11.09 1.17 13.65
N GLY A 142 11.05 2.42 14.07
CA GLY A 142 12.20 3.32 14.05
C GLY A 142 12.82 3.57 12.67
N ASP A 143 12.05 3.41 11.56
CA ASP A 143 12.56 3.38 10.17
C ASP A 143 11.92 4.43 9.25
N ASP A 144 11.23 5.41 9.82
CA ASP A 144 10.47 6.46 9.09
C ASP A 144 9.38 5.93 8.13
N SER A 145 8.95 4.68 8.30
CA SER A 145 7.82 4.09 7.55
C SER A 145 6.47 4.70 7.91
N GLY A 146 5.44 4.35 7.16
CA GLY A 146 4.05 4.74 7.48
C GLY A 146 3.62 4.27 8.86
N THR A 147 4.00 3.04 9.28
CA THR A 147 3.74 2.53 10.64
C THR A 147 4.46 3.34 11.70
N HIS A 148 5.74 3.68 11.51
CA HIS A 148 6.50 4.51 12.44
C HIS A 148 5.91 5.93 12.54
N LYS A 149 5.51 6.53 11.42
CA LYS A 149 4.83 7.83 11.43
C LYS A 149 3.49 7.78 12.16
N LYS A 150 2.70 6.73 11.96
CA LYS A 150 1.44 6.50 12.67
C LYS A 150 1.68 6.35 14.18
N GLU A 151 2.64 5.54 14.58
CA GLU A 151 3.04 5.33 15.96
C GLU A 151 3.41 6.66 16.65
N ASN A 152 4.32 7.42 16.03
CA ASN A 152 4.75 8.73 16.54
C ASN A 152 3.60 9.73 16.66
N ALA A 153 2.64 9.70 15.72
CA ALA A 153 1.46 10.56 15.80
C ALA A 153 0.57 10.21 17.01
N ILE A 154 0.43 8.91 17.34
CA ILE A 154 -0.35 8.46 18.51
C ILE A 154 0.40 8.81 19.81
N TRP A 155 1.73 8.56 19.88
CA TRP A 155 2.56 8.99 21.01
C TRP A 155 2.45 10.49 21.29
N LYS A 156 2.57 11.30 20.23
CA LYS A 156 2.40 12.77 20.33
C LYS A 156 1.01 13.16 20.85
N LYS A 157 -0.05 12.48 20.38
CA LYS A 157 -1.42 12.72 20.85
C LYS A 157 -1.60 12.28 22.31
N ALA A 158 -0.87 11.26 22.76
CA ALA A 158 -0.81 10.84 24.15
C ALA A 158 -0.04 11.82 25.07
N GLY A 159 0.59 12.85 24.48
CA GLY A 159 1.45 13.80 25.22
C GLY A 159 2.81 13.22 25.58
N LEU A 160 3.24 12.16 24.89
CA LEU A 160 4.44 11.40 25.20
C LEU A 160 5.45 11.43 24.04
N SER A 161 6.73 11.31 24.38
CA SER A 161 7.85 11.14 23.45
C SER A 161 8.83 10.13 24.06
N PRO A 162 8.56 8.83 23.93
CA PRO A 162 9.33 7.79 24.61
C PRO A 162 10.77 7.76 24.09
N LYS A 163 11.73 7.66 25.02
CA LYS A 163 13.18 7.59 24.73
C LYS A 163 13.94 6.71 25.74
N ASP A 164 13.22 6.14 26.69
CA ASP A 164 13.79 5.35 27.75
C ASP A 164 14.13 3.92 27.30
N ARG A 165 14.79 3.14 28.17
CA ARG A 165 15.22 1.77 27.88
C ARG A 165 14.10 0.78 27.56
N TRP A 166 12.85 1.08 27.95
CA TRP A 166 11.68 0.25 27.64
C TRP A 166 11.18 0.44 26.19
N TYR A 167 11.60 1.52 25.51
CA TYR A 167 11.26 1.82 24.14
C TYR A 167 12.45 1.54 23.21
N LEU A 168 12.30 0.54 22.36
CA LEU A 168 13.35 0.09 21.44
C LEU A 168 12.98 0.43 20.00
N GLU A 169 13.77 1.26 19.34
CA GLU A 169 13.70 1.48 17.90
C GLU A 169 14.50 0.40 17.17
N ALA A 170 13.81 -0.45 16.42
CA ALA A 170 14.43 -1.61 15.76
C ALA A 170 15.12 -1.26 14.44
N GLY A 171 14.72 -0.19 13.77
CA GLY A 171 15.24 0.17 12.44
C GLY A 171 14.96 -0.86 11.36
N GLN A 172 13.89 -1.67 11.53
CA GLN A 172 13.61 -2.86 10.71
C GLN A 172 12.20 -2.82 10.09
N GLY A 173 11.97 -3.67 9.07
CA GLY A 173 10.63 -3.90 8.51
C GLY A 173 9.69 -4.59 9.51
N MET A 174 8.36 -4.43 9.31
CA MET A 174 7.36 -4.85 10.30
C MET A 174 7.43 -6.33 10.67
N GLY A 175 7.75 -7.22 9.73
CA GLY A 175 7.89 -8.66 10.01
C GLY A 175 9.00 -8.95 11.02
N ALA A 176 10.17 -8.29 10.90
CA ALA A 176 11.26 -8.42 11.87
C ALA A 176 10.89 -7.79 13.21
N VAL A 177 10.20 -6.64 13.21
CA VAL A 177 9.71 -5.99 14.43
C VAL A 177 8.76 -6.90 15.21
N LEU A 178 7.85 -7.61 14.53
CA LEU A 178 6.95 -8.58 15.16
C LEU A 178 7.73 -9.71 15.84
N GLN A 179 8.79 -10.22 15.22
CA GLN A 179 9.65 -11.26 15.81
C GLN A 179 10.40 -10.73 17.04
N ILE A 180 11.01 -9.54 16.93
CA ILE A 180 11.72 -8.90 18.06
C ILE A 180 10.76 -8.64 19.23
N ALA A 181 9.55 -8.13 18.95
CA ALA A 181 8.54 -7.88 19.96
C ALA A 181 8.09 -9.19 20.64
N ASN A 182 7.93 -10.26 19.87
CA ASN A 182 7.60 -11.58 20.39
C ASN A 182 8.68 -12.12 21.33
N GLU A 183 9.95 -12.08 20.90
CA GLU A 183 11.10 -12.54 21.71
C GLU A 183 11.26 -11.74 23.00
N LYS A 184 11.00 -10.43 22.95
CA LYS A 184 11.12 -9.53 24.11
C LYS A 184 9.85 -9.48 24.96
N ARG A 185 8.77 -10.20 24.57
CA ARG A 185 7.44 -10.09 25.19
C ARG A 185 7.01 -8.62 25.30
N ALA A 186 7.21 -7.87 24.23
CA ALA A 186 7.01 -6.44 24.15
C ALA A 186 5.71 -6.09 23.41
N TYR A 187 5.24 -4.88 23.66
CA TYR A 187 4.20 -4.24 22.85
C TYR A 187 4.77 -3.72 21.55
N THR A 188 3.93 -3.59 20.52
CA THR A 188 4.28 -2.98 19.24
C THR A 188 3.03 -2.52 18.51
N LEU A 189 3.17 -1.55 17.61
CA LEU A 189 2.14 -1.17 16.64
C LEU A 189 2.40 -1.88 15.33
N SER A 190 1.38 -2.54 14.77
CA SER A 190 1.46 -3.18 13.44
C SER A 190 0.20 -2.89 12.64
N ASP A 191 0.31 -2.85 11.31
CA ASP A 191 -0.88 -3.04 10.48
C ASP A 191 -1.42 -4.47 10.67
N ARG A 192 -2.75 -4.62 10.65
CA ARG A 192 -3.42 -5.91 10.88
C ARG A 192 -3.02 -6.94 9.82
N GLY A 193 -2.81 -6.53 8.57
CA GLY A 193 -2.43 -7.43 7.49
C GLY A 193 -1.10 -8.14 7.76
N THR A 194 -0.07 -7.38 8.14
CA THR A 194 1.23 -7.94 8.49
C THR A 194 1.14 -8.84 9.73
N TYR A 195 0.39 -8.42 10.77
CA TYR A 195 0.15 -9.28 11.93
C TYR A 195 -0.47 -10.62 11.53
N LEU A 196 -1.54 -10.62 10.75
CA LEU A 196 -2.21 -11.85 10.33
C LEU A 196 -1.32 -12.76 9.49
N ALA A 197 -0.46 -12.18 8.64
CA ALA A 197 0.52 -12.95 7.87
C ALA A 197 1.59 -13.63 8.74
N HIS A 198 1.84 -13.11 9.95
CA HIS A 198 2.85 -13.65 10.89
C HIS A 198 2.25 -14.37 12.09
N ARG A 199 0.92 -14.34 12.28
CA ARG A 199 0.22 -14.83 13.48
C ARG A 199 0.58 -16.27 13.87
N SER A 200 0.83 -17.15 12.90
CA SER A 200 1.20 -18.54 13.19
C SER A 200 2.62 -18.72 13.71
N ARG A 201 3.44 -17.67 13.73
CA ARG A 201 4.87 -17.69 14.10
C ARG A 201 5.19 -16.85 15.33
N ILE A 202 4.20 -16.20 15.91
CA ILE A 202 4.35 -15.30 17.07
C ILE A 202 3.25 -15.57 18.09
N ASP A 203 3.54 -15.32 19.37
CA ASP A 203 2.62 -15.45 20.51
C ASP A 203 2.07 -14.09 20.99
N LEU A 204 2.07 -13.08 20.13
CA LEU A 204 1.47 -11.79 20.43
C LEU A 204 -0.01 -11.80 20.11
N ASP A 205 -0.81 -11.18 21.00
CA ASP A 205 -2.24 -10.96 20.79
C ASP A 205 -2.53 -9.51 20.36
N VAL A 206 -3.66 -9.32 19.68
CA VAL A 206 -4.25 -8.00 19.50
C VAL A 206 -4.85 -7.57 20.84
N LEU A 207 -4.32 -6.52 21.43
CA LEU A 207 -4.75 -6.03 22.74
C LEU A 207 -5.60 -4.75 22.63
N THR A 208 -5.30 -3.88 21.65
CA THR A 208 -6.10 -2.68 21.36
C THR A 208 -6.34 -2.57 19.86
N ASP A 209 -7.60 -2.36 19.49
CA ASP A 209 -8.05 -2.11 18.11
C ASP A 209 -9.34 -1.27 18.10
N GLY A 210 -9.79 -0.89 16.90
CA GLY A 210 -11.08 -0.23 16.67
C GLY A 210 -11.11 1.26 17.04
N ASP A 211 -9.98 1.88 17.41
CA ASP A 211 -9.86 3.31 17.55
C ASP A 211 -9.80 3.98 16.15
N PRO A 212 -10.53 5.09 15.92
CA PRO A 212 -10.38 5.87 14.68
C PRO A 212 -8.95 6.31 14.37
N LEU A 213 -8.09 6.50 15.38
CA LEU A 213 -6.67 6.80 15.20
C LEU A 213 -5.88 5.66 14.56
N LEU A 214 -6.37 4.44 14.68
CA LEU A 214 -5.76 3.25 14.10
C LEU A 214 -6.18 3.00 12.64
N PHE A 215 -7.07 3.82 12.09
CA PHE A 215 -7.49 3.74 10.70
C PHE A 215 -6.30 3.95 9.75
N ASN A 216 -6.18 3.07 8.76
CA ASN A 216 -5.08 3.03 7.81
C ASN A 216 -5.60 2.99 6.36
N PRO A 217 -5.97 4.16 5.79
CA PRO A 217 -6.46 4.26 4.43
C PRO A 217 -5.32 4.13 3.42
N TYR A 218 -5.60 3.49 2.30
CA TYR A 218 -4.71 3.34 1.16
C TYR A 218 -5.17 4.21 0.01
N GLY A 219 -4.24 5.02 -0.52
CA GLY A 219 -4.44 5.84 -1.70
C GLY A 219 -3.60 5.37 -2.88
N ILE A 220 -4.14 5.57 -4.08
CA ILE A 220 -3.44 5.35 -5.34
C ILE A 220 -3.41 6.66 -6.12
N ILE A 221 -2.26 6.98 -6.73
CA ILE A 221 -1.97 8.29 -7.34
C ILE A 221 -1.21 8.06 -8.64
N ALA A 222 -1.64 8.66 -9.74
CA ALA A 222 -0.84 8.69 -10.96
C ALA A 222 0.27 9.73 -10.82
N VAL A 223 1.48 9.41 -11.27
CA VAL A 223 2.56 10.38 -11.39
C VAL A 223 2.20 11.40 -12.47
N ASN A 224 2.46 12.67 -12.21
CA ASN A 224 2.00 13.77 -13.06
C ASN A 224 2.77 13.81 -14.39
N PRO A 225 2.13 13.54 -15.55
CA PRO A 225 2.76 13.53 -16.85
C PRO A 225 3.24 14.92 -17.29
N ALA A 226 2.70 16.00 -16.73
CA ALA A 226 3.16 17.35 -17.02
C ALA A 226 4.56 17.63 -16.45
N LYS A 227 4.94 16.96 -15.36
CA LYS A 227 6.29 17.02 -14.79
C LYS A 227 7.20 15.92 -15.34
N HIS A 228 6.64 14.76 -15.64
CA HIS A 228 7.37 13.58 -16.09
C HIS A 228 6.77 13.00 -17.37
N PRO A 229 7.09 13.55 -18.56
CA PRO A 229 6.49 13.12 -19.82
C PRO A 229 6.76 11.65 -20.20
N THR A 230 7.73 11.01 -19.56
CA THR A 230 8.14 9.61 -19.81
C THR A 230 7.31 8.58 -19.07
N VAL A 231 6.46 8.98 -18.09
CA VAL A 231 5.60 8.05 -17.36
C VAL A 231 4.49 7.52 -18.25
N ASN A 232 4.14 6.25 -18.09
CA ASN A 232 3.04 5.64 -18.80
C ASN A 232 1.69 6.03 -18.17
N TYR A 233 1.32 7.29 -18.35
CA TYR A 233 0.13 7.87 -17.74
C TYR A 233 -1.18 7.18 -18.16
N ALA A 234 -1.29 6.76 -19.41
CA ALA A 234 -2.49 6.07 -19.90
C ALA A 234 -2.68 4.72 -19.16
N LEU A 235 -1.60 3.94 -19.04
CA LEU A 235 -1.64 2.67 -18.32
C LEU A 235 -1.78 2.87 -16.80
N ALA A 236 -1.21 3.95 -16.24
CA ALA A 236 -1.40 4.34 -14.84
C ALA A 236 -2.89 4.63 -14.53
N MET A 237 -3.56 5.38 -15.40
CA MET A 237 -5.00 5.65 -15.25
C MET A 237 -5.87 4.42 -15.45
N ALA A 238 -5.49 3.53 -16.38
CA ALA A 238 -6.15 2.24 -16.55
C ALA A 238 -6.03 1.37 -15.28
N TYR A 239 -4.84 1.34 -14.64
CA TYR A 239 -4.64 0.60 -13.40
C TYR A 239 -5.42 1.21 -12.22
N ILE A 240 -5.45 2.53 -12.08
CA ILE A 240 -6.30 3.21 -11.10
C ILE A 240 -7.77 2.82 -11.31
N GLY A 241 -8.24 2.86 -12.57
CA GLY A 241 -9.58 2.43 -12.93
C GLY A 241 -9.85 0.96 -12.60
N TRP A 242 -8.90 0.07 -12.87
CA TRP A 242 -8.98 -1.35 -12.52
C TRP A 242 -9.09 -1.58 -11.02
N VAL A 243 -8.17 -1.01 -10.23
CA VAL A 243 -8.15 -1.21 -8.77
C VAL A 243 -9.42 -0.68 -8.11
N THR A 244 -10.01 0.38 -8.66
CA THR A 244 -11.26 0.99 -8.17
C THR A 244 -12.52 0.46 -8.87
N SER A 245 -12.40 -0.51 -9.79
CA SER A 245 -13.53 -1.17 -10.45
C SER A 245 -14.24 -2.16 -9.55
N PRO A 246 -15.47 -2.61 -9.89
CA PRO A 246 -16.16 -3.67 -9.17
C PRO A 246 -15.33 -4.95 -9.03
N GLU A 247 -14.61 -5.35 -10.07
CA GLU A 247 -13.75 -6.54 -10.10
C GLU A 247 -12.54 -6.39 -9.18
N GLY A 248 -11.80 -5.28 -9.28
CA GLY A 248 -10.66 -5.00 -8.42
C GLY A 248 -11.07 -4.90 -6.95
N GLN A 249 -12.17 -4.22 -6.66
CA GLN A 249 -12.71 -4.09 -5.31
C GLN A 249 -13.23 -5.42 -4.75
N LYS A 250 -13.76 -6.31 -5.60
CA LYS A 250 -14.12 -7.68 -5.21
C LYS A 250 -12.87 -8.49 -4.81
N ILE A 251 -11.80 -8.43 -5.60
CA ILE A 251 -10.54 -9.11 -5.26
C ILE A 251 -10.04 -8.63 -3.89
N ILE A 252 -10.05 -7.32 -3.64
CA ILE A 252 -9.65 -6.74 -2.36
C ILE A 252 -10.53 -7.23 -1.21
N ARG A 253 -11.86 -7.29 -1.40
CA ARG A 253 -12.84 -7.74 -0.39
C ARG A 253 -12.68 -9.21 -0.01
N GLU A 254 -12.29 -10.04 -0.97
CA GLU A 254 -12.12 -11.48 -0.74
C GLU A 254 -10.71 -11.83 -0.26
N PHE A 255 -9.74 -10.93 -0.47
CA PHE A 255 -8.34 -11.19 -0.19
C PHE A 255 -8.09 -11.53 1.29
N GLY A 256 -7.48 -12.67 1.52
CA GLY A 256 -7.09 -13.14 2.84
C GLY A 256 -8.15 -14.01 3.56
N LYS A 257 -9.41 -14.05 3.10
CA LYS A 257 -10.47 -14.82 3.77
C LYS A 257 -10.13 -16.31 3.89
N ASP A 258 -9.64 -16.91 2.81
CA ASP A 258 -9.30 -18.35 2.80
C ASP A 258 -8.14 -18.66 3.73
N LYS A 259 -7.16 -17.75 3.80
CA LYS A 259 -5.92 -17.96 4.55
C LYS A 259 -6.03 -17.58 6.03
N PHE A 260 -6.80 -16.53 6.35
CA PHE A 260 -6.82 -15.91 7.68
C PHE A 260 -8.22 -15.94 8.33
N GLY A 261 -9.24 -16.49 7.64
CA GLY A 261 -10.62 -16.52 8.11
C GLY A 261 -11.33 -15.15 8.03
N GLN A 262 -10.65 -14.12 7.57
CA GLN A 262 -11.20 -12.77 7.40
C GLN A 262 -10.46 -12.01 6.28
N ALA A 263 -11.12 -11.01 5.70
CA ALA A 263 -10.48 -10.12 4.74
C ALA A 263 -9.37 -9.31 5.40
N LEU A 264 -8.26 -9.10 4.70
CA LEU A 264 -7.16 -8.23 5.16
C LEU A 264 -7.44 -6.75 4.91
N PHE A 265 -8.27 -6.44 3.93
CA PHE A 265 -8.60 -5.08 3.52
C PHE A 265 -10.10 -4.93 3.32
N ILE A 266 -10.58 -3.71 3.54
CA ILE A 266 -11.96 -3.31 3.28
C ILE A 266 -11.94 -2.33 2.10
N PRO A 267 -12.57 -2.67 0.97
CA PRO A 267 -12.62 -1.80 -0.20
C PRO A 267 -13.50 -0.57 0.07
N VAL A 268 -13.16 0.59 -0.52
CA VAL A 268 -13.89 1.85 -0.32
C VAL A 268 -14.14 2.64 -1.60
N ALA A 269 -13.63 2.19 -2.72
CA ALA A 269 -13.80 2.94 -3.98
C ALA A 269 -15.21 2.84 -4.54
N ILE A 270 -15.98 1.84 -4.12
CA ILE A 270 -17.39 1.62 -4.50
C ILE A 270 -18.19 1.44 -3.20
N PRO A 271 -19.28 2.16 -3.00
CA PRO A 271 -20.13 2.04 -1.83
C PRO A 271 -20.76 0.65 -1.66
#